data_254524e00c1710a6d8242b50a6e07d3b
#
_entry.id   254524e00c1710a6d8242b50a6e07d3b
#
_cell.length_a   1.000
_cell.length_b   1.000
_cell.length_c   1.000
_cell.angle_alpha   90.00
_cell.angle_beta   90.00
_cell.angle_gamma   90.00
#
_symmetry.space_group_name_H-M   'P 1'
#
loop_
_entity.id
_entity.type
_entity.pdbx_description
1 polymer ?
#
loop_
_entity_poly.entity_id
_entity_poly.type
_entity_poly.pdbx_seq_one_letter_code
_entity_poly.pdbx_strand_id
1 'polypeptide(L)'
;MFTSHPLKLDWSQDLPQHWNDHSPFKTHFLNALSVTFPDGERFFIDSIKAYKDQITDPQQLAEIQEFIKQENWHRHLHIQYNEWMERQGLPSKQVESDMNKFWSSLRSRWGDRGCLAATVAIEHITATNADLFLSYRTSLKKMHPHFEQVWRWHGIEEIEHKSVAIDVYNATGGKTSTRRIAMILVLVYYTYYMIKHTCMFLHADKQLWKWQTVKDAWTMLFDKQNGVIRCSVKHMWDFMRADWHPNQTDHTILMKYSKE
;
A
#
# COMPACT_ATOMS: atom_id res chain seq x y z
N MET A 1 -16.30 -13.21 6.93
CA MET A 1 -16.58 -11.93 6.24
C MET A 1 -15.93 -10.85 7.07
N PHE A 2 -15.05 -10.05 6.50
CA PHE A 2 -14.45 -8.89 7.15
C PHE A 2 -15.44 -7.72 7.15
N THR A 3 -15.25 -6.75 8.05
CA THR A 3 -16.14 -5.59 8.20
C THR A 3 -15.30 -4.34 8.31
N SER A 4 -15.66 -3.30 7.56
CA SER A 4 -14.97 -2.01 7.58
C SER A 4 -15.23 -1.25 8.88
N HIS A 5 -14.17 -0.75 9.50
CA HIS A 5 -14.23 0.07 10.72
C HIS A 5 -13.44 1.38 10.49
N PRO A 6 -14.12 2.53 10.30
CA PRO A 6 -13.44 3.79 10.04
C PRO A 6 -12.58 4.23 11.23
N LEU A 7 -11.31 4.49 10.98
CA LEU A 7 -10.40 5.10 11.95
C LEU A 7 -10.56 6.63 11.92
N LYS A 8 -10.79 7.23 13.08
CA LYS A 8 -10.89 8.69 13.24
C LYS A 8 -9.74 9.17 14.11
N LEU A 9 -8.92 10.07 13.59
CA LEU A 9 -7.78 10.65 14.28
C LEU A 9 -7.84 12.17 14.25
N ASP A 10 -7.30 12.79 15.28
CA ASP A 10 -7.20 14.24 15.38
C ASP A 10 -5.87 14.73 14.79
N TRP A 11 -5.92 15.24 13.58
CA TRP A 11 -4.77 15.79 12.85
C TRP A 11 -4.45 17.25 13.21
N SER A 12 -5.13 17.84 14.19
CA SER A 12 -4.82 19.19 14.69
C SER A 12 -3.75 19.21 15.78
N GLN A 13 -3.40 18.04 16.31
CA GLN A 13 -2.37 17.88 17.34
C GLN A 13 -0.98 18.27 16.81
N ASP A 14 -0.11 18.68 17.73
CA ASP A 14 1.32 18.87 17.44
C ASP A 14 2.00 17.51 17.30
N LEU A 15 2.13 17.02 16.08
CA LEU A 15 2.71 15.72 15.75
C LEU A 15 4.17 15.91 15.29
N PRO A 16 5.08 15.00 15.70
CA PRO A 16 6.50 15.13 15.36
C PRO A 16 6.74 14.95 13.87
N GLN A 17 7.59 15.78 13.28
CA GLN A 17 7.92 15.70 11.86
C GLN A 17 8.57 14.37 11.48
N HIS A 18 9.48 13.86 12.31
CA HIS A 18 10.12 12.54 12.12
C HIS A 18 9.53 11.51 13.09
N TRP A 19 8.29 11.15 12.84
CA TRP A 19 7.46 10.33 13.71
C TRP A 19 7.83 8.83 13.72
N ASN A 20 8.66 8.35 12.77
CA ASN A 20 9.08 6.95 12.71
C ASN A 20 10.53 6.81 13.19
N ASP A 21 10.73 6.37 14.43
CA ASP A 21 12.06 6.12 15.05
C ASP A 21 13.00 7.35 14.99
N HIS A 22 12.44 8.56 14.98
CA HIS A 22 13.16 9.81 14.75
C HIS A 22 14.01 9.82 13.45
N SER A 23 13.75 8.90 12.53
CA SER A 23 14.46 8.74 11.26
C SER A 23 13.75 9.49 10.15
N PRO A 24 14.41 10.49 9.52
CA PRO A 24 13.86 11.16 8.34
C PRO A 24 13.57 10.18 7.20
N PHE A 25 14.45 9.22 6.93
CA PHE A 25 14.24 8.26 5.85
C PHE A 25 13.01 7.39 6.09
N LYS A 26 12.91 6.75 7.27
CA LYS A 26 11.78 5.88 7.59
C LYS A 26 10.45 6.62 7.55
N THR A 27 10.44 7.86 8.05
CA THR A 27 9.26 8.71 8.02
C THR A 27 8.88 9.08 6.59
N HIS A 28 9.82 9.61 5.81
CA HIS A 28 9.50 10.09 4.46
C HIS A 28 9.25 8.96 3.45
N PHE A 29 9.78 7.76 3.69
CA PHE A 29 9.39 6.58 2.92
C PHE A 29 7.90 6.26 3.09
N LEU A 30 7.39 6.27 4.31
CA LEU A 30 5.97 6.04 4.58
C LEU A 30 5.10 7.25 4.20
N ASN A 31 5.60 8.46 4.34
CA ASN A 31 4.95 9.66 3.82
C ASN A 31 4.75 9.58 2.30
N ALA A 32 5.78 9.15 1.56
CA ALA A 32 5.70 8.93 0.12
C ALA A 32 4.67 7.84 -0.23
N LEU A 33 4.63 6.77 0.55
CA LEU A 33 3.63 5.71 0.38
C LEU A 33 2.21 6.23 0.62
N SER A 34 1.98 6.99 1.71
CA SER A 34 0.68 7.58 2.03
C SER A 34 0.10 8.41 0.88
N VAL A 35 0.92 9.20 0.19
CA VAL A 35 0.44 10.04 -0.92
C VAL A 35 0.02 9.22 -2.13
N THR A 36 0.50 7.98 -2.27
CA THR A 36 0.09 7.13 -3.40
C THR A 36 -1.29 6.52 -3.23
N PHE A 37 -1.79 6.38 -1.99
CA PHE A 37 -3.02 5.66 -1.70
C PHE A 37 -4.30 6.34 -2.24
N PRO A 38 -4.59 7.62 -2.04
CA PRO A 38 -5.91 8.16 -2.39
C PRO A 38 -6.32 7.94 -3.84
N ASP A 39 -5.41 8.12 -4.79
CA ASP A 39 -5.68 7.88 -6.22
C ASP A 39 -5.49 6.41 -6.61
N GLY A 40 -4.57 5.69 -5.93
CA GLY A 40 -4.36 4.25 -6.10
C GLY A 40 -5.59 3.44 -5.72
N GLU A 41 -6.11 3.65 -4.55
CA GLU A 41 -7.28 2.95 -4.03
C GLU A 41 -8.54 3.28 -4.85
N ARG A 42 -8.69 4.52 -5.32
CA ARG A 42 -9.70 4.85 -6.30
C ARG A 42 -9.55 4.04 -7.59
N PHE A 43 -8.30 3.88 -8.06
CA PHE A 43 -8.02 3.06 -9.24
C PHE A 43 -8.39 1.59 -8.99
N PHE A 44 -8.14 1.02 -7.79
CA PHE A 44 -8.53 -0.35 -7.42
C PHE A 44 -10.05 -0.51 -7.43
N ILE A 45 -10.76 0.36 -6.75
CA ILE A 45 -12.24 0.38 -6.72
C ILE A 45 -12.81 0.38 -8.14
N ASP A 46 -12.32 1.29 -8.99
CA ASP A 46 -12.84 1.43 -10.35
C ASP A 46 -12.51 0.20 -11.22
N SER A 47 -11.34 -0.42 -11.05
CA SER A 47 -10.94 -1.61 -11.80
C SER A 47 -11.77 -2.84 -11.43
N ILE A 48 -12.14 -3.00 -10.14
CA ILE A 48 -13.02 -4.06 -9.67
C ILE A 48 -14.46 -3.81 -10.12
N LYS A 49 -14.96 -2.57 -10.03
CA LYS A 49 -16.29 -2.20 -10.47
C LYS A 49 -16.54 -2.47 -11.96
N ALA A 50 -15.51 -2.37 -12.82
CA ALA A 50 -15.62 -2.67 -14.25
C ALA A 50 -15.99 -4.14 -14.54
N TYR A 51 -15.82 -5.03 -13.56
CA TYR A 51 -16.13 -6.45 -13.68
C TYR A 51 -17.24 -6.93 -12.74
N LYS A 52 -17.76 -6.08 -11.87
CA LYS A 52 -18.73 -6.46 -10.83
C LYS A 52 -19.97 -7.16 -11.39
N ASP A 53 -20.49 -6.68 -12.54
CA ASP A 53 -21.70 -7.22 -13.16
C ASP A 53 -21.49 -8.64 -13.76
N GLN A 54 -20.25 -9.10 -13.88
CA GLN A 54 -19.91 -10.46 -14.31
C GLN A 54 -19.81 -11.44 -13.13
N ILE A 55 -19.85 -10.96 -11.89
CA ILE A 55 -19.79 -11.77 -10.68
C ILE A 55 -21.21 -12.18 -10.28
N THR A 56 -21.46 -13.46 -10.17
CA THR A 56 -22.79 -14.00 -9.82
C THR A 56 -22.81 -14.63 -8.42
N ASP A 57 -21.65 -14.91 -7.82
CA ASP A 57 -21.57 -15.47 -6.46
C ASP A 57 -21.92 -14.38 -5.42
N PRO A 58 -23.00 -14.60 -4.62
CA PRO A 58 -23.42 -13.64 -3.60
C PRO A 58 -22.36 -13.35 -2.54
N GLN A 59 -21.53 -14.35 -2.17
CA GLN A 59 -20.46 -14.15 -1.19
C GLN A 59 -19.38 -13.25 -1.76
N GLN A 60 -18.94 -13.49 -2.99
CA GLN A 60 -17.95 -12.66 -3.66
C GLN A 60 -18.46 -11.22 -3.88
N LEU A 61 -19.74 -11.05 -4.21
CA LEU A 61 -20.37 -9.72 -4.30
C LEU A 61 -20.35 -8.98 -2.96
N ALA A 62 -20.57 -9.68 -1.86
CA ALA A 62 -20.51 -9.08 -0.52
C ALA A 62 -19.07 -8.70 -0.15
N GLU A 63 -18.08 -9.52 -0.48
CA GLU A 63 -16.65 -9.22 -0.27
C GLU A 63 -16.20 -7.99 -1.09
N ILE A 64 -16.64 -7.88 -2.35
CA ILE A 64 -16.40 -6.69 -3.18
C ILE A 64 -17.01 -5.43 -2.54
N GLN A 65 -18.18 -5.53 -1.94
CA GLN A 65 -18.82 -4.36 -1.28
C GLN A 65 -18.03 -3.91 -0.05
N GLU A 66 -17.56 -4.85 0.78
CA GLU A 66 -16.74 -4.52 1.95
C GLU A 66 -15.37 -3.96 1.52
N PHE A 67 -14.71 -4.55 0.51
CA PHE A 67 -13.50 -4.01 -0.09
C PHE A 67 -13.68 -2.54 -0.51
N ILE A 68 -14.72 -2.23 -1.26
CA ILE A 68 -15.00 -0.85 -1.71
C ILE A 68 -15.18 0.10 -0.51
N LYS A 69 -15.75 -0.37 0.60
CA LYS A 69 -15.91 0.44 1.81
C LYS A 69 -14.56 0.68 2.50
N GLN A 70 -13.75 -0.37 2.70
CA GLN A 70 -12.42 -0.26 3.30
C GLN A 70 -11.53 0.69 2.49
N GLU A 71 -11.44 0.51 1.17
CA GLU A 71 -10.68 1.38 0.29
C GLU A 71 -11.14 2.85 0.34
N ASN A 72 -12.44 3.11 0.47
CA ASN A 72 -12.92 4.49 0.63
C ASN A 72 -12.52 5.09 1.99
N TRP A 73 -12.45 4.27 3.08
CA TRP A 73 -11.98 4.75 4.37
C TRP A 73 -10.46 4.98 4.39
N HIS A 74 -9.69 4.10 3.74
CA HIS A 74 -8.24 4.30 3.51
C HIS A 74 -7.99 5.64 2.81
N ARG A 75 -8.66 5.87 1.68
CA ARG A 75 -8.58 7.13 0.95
C ARG A 75 -8.87 8.34 1.83
N HIS A 76 -9.94 8.29 2.61
CA HIS A 76 -10.32 9.40 3.47
C HIS A 76 -9.25 9.70 4.52
N LEU A 77 -8.72 8.68 5.17
CA LEU A 77 -7.66 8.83 6.17
C LEU A 77 -6.37 9.37 5.56
N HIS A 78 -5.94 8.81 4.43
CA HIS A 78 -4.71 9.25 3.77
C HIS A 78 -4.82 10.65 3.15
N ILE A 79 -6.00 11.11 2.74
CA ILE A 79 -6.22 12.52 2.37
C ILE A 79 -5.93 13.43 3.57
N GLN A 80 -6.47 13.13 4.76
CA GLN A 80 -6.21 13.93 5.97
C GLN A 80 -4.73 13.91 6.37
N TYR A 81 -4.08 12.75 6.25
CA TYR A 81 -2.66 12.60 6.50
C TYR A 81 -1.82 13.45 5.51
N ASN A 82 -2.16 13.41 4.23
CA ASN A 82 -1.46 14.18 3.18
C ASN A 82 -1.66 15.70 3.38
N GLU A 83 -2.84 16.14 3.82
CA GLU A 83 -3.10 17.53 4.22
C GLU A 83 -2.28 17.95 5.44
N TRP A 84 -2.10 17.04 6.42
CA TRP A 84 -1.20 17.28 7.54
C TRP A 84 0.25 17.49 7.06
N MET A 85 0.75 16.64 6.15
CA MET A 85 2.09 16.81 5.57
C MET A 85 2.26 18.16 4.84
N GLU A 86 1.24 18.59 4.11
CA GLU A 86 1.26 19.89 3.44
C GLU A 86 1.38 21.06 4.44
N ARG A 87 0.66 20.96 5.58
CA ARG A 87 0.80 21.95 6.67
C ARG A 87 2.19 21.96 7.32
N GLN A 88 2.92 20.84 7.23
CA GLN A 88 4.33 20.76 7.65
C GLN A 88 5.31 21.31 6.61
N GLY A 89 4.83 21.82 5.48
CA GLY A 89 5.67 22.36 4.39
C GLY A 89 6.27 21.26 3.48
N LEU A 90 5.74 20.02 3.54
CA LEU A 90 6.16 18.95 2.66
C LEU A 90 5.38 18.99 1.34
N PRO A 91 5.98 18.62 0.18
CA PRO A 91 5.38 18.81 -1.15
C PRO A 91 4.37 17.71 -1.51
N SER A 92 3.42 17.39 -0.61
CA SER A 92 2.44 16.31 -0.81
C SER A 92 1.56 16.53 -2.03
N LYS A 93 1.06 17.76 -2.27
CA LYS A 93 0.26 18.11 -3.45
C LYS A 93 1.00 17.90 -4.78
N GLN A 94 2.32 18.15 -4.81
CA GLN A 94 3.11 17.88 -6.01
C GLN A 94 3.19 16.39 -6.29
N VAL A 95 3.37 15.57 -5.25
CA VAL A 95 3.39 14.11 -5.36
C VAL A 95 2.02 13.57 -5.77
N GLU A 96 0.93 14.07 -5.19
CA GLU A 96 -0.44 13.75 -5.61
C GLU A 96 -0.67 14.04 -7.10
N SER A 97 -0.24 15.22 -7.57
CA SER A 97 -0.35 15.57 -9.01
C SER A 97 0.42 14.59 -9.91
N ASP A 98 1.60 14.15 -9.50
CA ASP A 98 2.38 13.15 -10.22
C ASP A 98 1.65 11.79 -10.27
N MET A 99 1.09 11.37 -9.14
CA MET A 99 0.37 10.09 -9.04
C MET A 99 -0.94 10.13 -9.84
N ASN A 100 -1.67 11.23 -9.81
CA ASN A 100 -2.88 11.38 -10.60
C ASN A 100 -2.60 11.25 -12.11
N LYS A 101 -1.53 11.87 -12.61
CA LYS A 101 -1.09 11.73 -14.01
C LYS A 101 -0.71 10.28 -14.32
N PHE A 102 -0.01 9.61 -13.41
CA PHE A 102 0.36 8.20 -13.57
C PHE A 102 -0.87 7.30 -13.70
N TRP A 103 -1.80 7.37 -12.74
CA TRP A 103 -3.00 6.52 -12.74
C TRP A 103 -3.89 6.79 -13.95
N SER A 104 -4.06 8.04 -14.35
CA SER A 104 -4.80 8.42 -15.56
C SER A 104 -4.17 7.85 -16.82
N SER A 105 -2.85 7.92 -16.93
CA SER A 105 -2.09 7.35 -18.04
C SER A 105 -2.16 5.82 -18.09
N LEU A 106 -2.10 5.16 -16.92
CA LEU A 106 -2.22 3.71 -16.82
C LEU A 106 -3.59 3.24 -17.32
N ARG A 107 -4.67 3.87 -16.81
CA ARG A 107 -6.04 3.58 -17.20
C ARG A 107 -6.25 3.72 -18.71
N SER A 108 -5.77 4.80 -19.31
CA SER A 108 -5.94 5.06 -20.74
C SER A 108 -5.22 4.07 -21.65
N ARG A 109 -4.14 3.44 -21.17
CA ARG A 109 -3.27 2.57 -21.98
C ARG A 109 -3.52 1.07 -21.79
N TRP A 110 -3.95 0.64 -20.59
CA TRP A 110 -4.00 -0.78 -20.25
C TRP A 110 -5.38 -1.39 -20.38
N GLY A 111 -6.44 -0.57 -20.53
CA GLY A 111 -7.82 -1.03 -20.55
C GLY A 111 -8.23 -1.73 -19.25
N ASP A 112 -9.49 -2.14 -19.12
CA ASP A 112 -10.03 -2.68 -17.87
C ASP A 112 -9.29 -3.94 -17.39
N ARG A 113 -8.95 -4.86 -18.30
CA ARG A 113 -8.24 -6.09 -17.95
C ARG A 113 -6.82 -5.84 -17.43
N GLY A 114 -6.11 -4.93 -18.05
CA GLY A 114 -4.78 -4.52 -17.59
C GLY A 114 -4.84 -3.77 -16.25
N CYS A 115 -5.85 -2.90 -16.07
CA CYS A 115 -6.08 -2.20 -14.81
C CYS A 115 -6.38 -3.17 -13.67
N LEU A 116 -7.26 -4.16 -13.88
CA LEU A 116 -7.55 -5.18 -12.86
C LEU A 116 -6.30 -6.04 -12.55
N ALA A 117 -5.50 -6.40 -13.56
CA ALA A 117 -4.25 -7.12 -13.34
C ALA A 117 -3.22 -6.28 -12.54
N ALA A 118 -3.18 -4.96 -12.78
CA ALA A 118 -2.35 -4.04 -12.00
C ALA A 118 -2.84 -3.94 -10.54
N THR A 119 -4.16 -3.85 -10.33
CA THR A 119 -4.75 -3.87 -8.99
C THR A 119 -4.35 -5.15 -8.25
N VAL A 120 -4.49 -6.34 -8.86
CA VAL A 120 -4.03 -7.61 -8.25
C VAL A 120 -2.56 -7.58 -7.84
N ALA A 121 -1.70 -6.96 -8.66
CA ALA A 121 -0.27 -6.88 -8.37
C ALA A 121 0.01 -5.90 -7.21
N ILE A 122 -0.68 -4.77 -7.15
CA ILE A 122 -0.48 -3.76 -6.11
C ILE A 122 -1.06 -4.25 -4.78
N GLU A 123 -2.26 -4.83 -4.78
CA GLU A 123 -2.86 -5.48 -3.61
C GLU A 123 -1.94 -6.55 -2.98
N HIS A 124 -1.21 -7.30 -3.81
CA HIS A 124 -0.20 -8.22 -3.28
C HIS A 124 0.99 -7.50 -2.66
N ILE A 125 1.41 -6.36 -3.20
CA ILE A 125 2.50 -5.54 -2.63
C ILE A 125 2.03 -4.91 -1.31
N THR A 126 0.81 -4.35 -1.24
CA THR A 126 0.27 -3.73 -0.02
C THR A 126 0.08 -4.77 1.08
N ALA A 127 -0.50 -5.93 0.78
CA ALA A 127 -0.62 -7.04 1.73
C ALA A 127 0.76 -7.58 2.19
N THR A 128 1.78 -7.63 1.31
CA THR A 128 3.15 -8.00 1.68
C THR A 128 3.76 -6.96 2.62
N ASN A 129 3.59 -5.67 2.33
CA ASN A 129 4.04 -4.60 3.21
C ASN A 129 3.33 -4.67 4.56
N ALA A 130 2.03 -4.89 4.57
CA ALA A 130 1.24 -5.06 5.79
C ALA A 130 1.74 -6.24 6.65
N ASP A 131 2.02 -7.41 6.05
CA ASP A 131 2.62 -8.55 6.75
C ASP A 131 3.96 -8.18 7.38
N LEU A 132 4.84 -7.49 6.65
CA LEU A 132 6.13 -7.05 7.16
C LEU A 132 6.00 -6.04 8.31
N PHE A 133 5.05 -5.12 8.23
CA PHE A 133 4.80 -4.14 9.29
C PHE A 133 4.20 -4.80 10.54
N LEU A 134 3.15 -5.58 10.39
CA LEU A 134 2.42 -6.20 11.48
C LEU A 134 3.21 -7.32 12.19
N SER A 135 4.08 -8.03 11.47
CA SER A 135 4.97 -9.05 12.07
C SER A 135 6.13 -8.47 12.90
N TYR A 136 6.15 -7.17 13.15
CA TYR A 136 7.20 -6.46 13.91
C TYR A 136 8.63 -6.61 13.34
N ARG A 137 8.76 -7.08 12.10
CA ARG A 137 10.04 -7.17 11.40
C ARG A 137 10.58 -5.82 10.99
N THR A 138 9.70 -4.82 10.88
CA THR A 138 10.03 -3.42 10.62
C THR A 138 9.63 -2.54 11.82
N SER A 139 10.03 -1.29 11.86
CA SER A 139 10.09 -0.43 13.04
C SER A 139 8.75 0.12 13.59
N LEU A 140 7.63 -0.62 13.48
CA LEU A 140 6.34 -0.19 14.07
C LEU A 140 6.45 0.24 15.53
N LYS A 141 7.18 -0.56 16.35
CA LYS A 141 7.33 -0.31 17.79
C LYS A 141 7.94 1.05 18.16
N LYS A 142 8.53 1.74 17.19
CA LYS A 142 9.21 3.02 17.41
C LYS A 142 8.50 4.18 16.72
N MET A 143 7.31 3.94 16.17
CA MET A 143 6.48 5.00 15.61
C MET A 143 5.81 5.81 16.72
N HIS A 144 5.54 7.07 16.45
CA HIS A 144 4.63 7.84 17.29
C HIS A 144 3.24 7.18 17.28
N PRO A 145 2.54 7.07 18.44
CA PRO A 145 1.29 6.29 18.56
C PRO A 145 0.20 6.68 17.56
N HIS A 146 0.11 7.95 17.19
CA HIS A 146 -0.84 8.44 16.19
C HIS A 146 -0.63 7.76 14.82
N PHE A 147 0.62 7.70 14.34
CA PHE A 147 0.97 7.08 13.06
C PHE A 147 1.00 5.55 13.14
N GLU A 148 1.35 4.99 14.30
CA GLU A 148 1.22 3.56 14.54
C GLU A 148 -0.22 3.08 14.34
N GLN A 149 -1.21 3.83 14.86
CA GLN A 149 -2.63 3.51 14.66
C GLN A 149 -3.02 3.54 13.18
N VAL A 150 -2.56 4.56 12.41
CA VAL A 150 -2.81 4.63 10.96
C VAL A 150 -2.32 3.38 10.25
N TRP A 151 -1.03 3.08 10.39
CA TRP A 151 -0.38 2.01 9.64
C TRP A 151 -0.78 0.61 10.11
N ARG A 152 -1.12 0.46 11.38
CA ARG A 152 -1.66 -0.78 11.93
C ARG A 152 -3.06 -1.04 11.38
N TRP A 153 -3.96 -0.06 11.48
CA TRP A 153 -5.33 -0.18 11.00
C TRP A 153 -5.37 -0.48 9.49
N HIS A 154 -4.69 0.32 8.69
CA HIS A 154 -4.59 0.12 7.25
C HIS A 154 -4.03 -1.28 6.93
N GLY A 155 -2.90 -1.67 7.53
CA GLY A 155 -2.30 -2.98 7.28
C GLY A 155 -3.18 -4.17 7.66
N ILE A 156 -4.04 -4.04 8.67
CA ILE A 156 -5.02 -5.08 9.02
C ILE A 156 -6.05 -5.24 7.90
N GLU A 157 -6.64 -4.14 7.44
CA GLU A 157 -7.64 -4.17 6.39
C GLU A 157 -7.04 -4.66 5.06
N GLU A 158 -5.77 -4.34 4.72
CA GLU A 158 -5.04 -4.89 3.57
C GLU A 158 -4.92 -6.43 3.62
N ILE A 159 -4.72 -7.01 4.80
CA ILE A 159 -4.68 -8.46 4.96
C ILE A 159 -6.08 -9.08 4.88
N GLU A 160 -7.10 -8.39 5.37
CA GLU A 160 -8.48 -8.87 5.34
C GLU A 160 -8.99 -9.02 3.91
N HIS A 161 -8.70 -8.05 3.03
CA HIS A 161 -9.23 -8.03 1.67
C HIS A 161 -8.25 -8.49 0.58
N LYS A 162 -7.06 -8.98 0.95
CA LYS A 162 -5.95 -9.35 0.04
C LYS A 162 -6.34 -10.27 -1.13
N SER A 163 -7.46 -11.00 -1.04
CA SER A 163 -7.89 -11.95 -2.08
C SER A 163 -8.94 -11.37 -3.04
N VAL A 164 -9.60 -10.28 -2.69
CA VAL A 164 -10.75 -9.77 -3.46
C VAL A 164 -10.39 -9.49 -4.92
N ALA A 165 -9.30 -8.80 -5.16
CA ALA A 165 -8.88 -8.43 -6.52
C ALA A 165 -8.52 -9.65 -7.38
N ILE A 166 -7.78 -10.63 -6.83
CA ILE A 166 -7.40 -11.85 -7.57
C ILE A 166 -8.61 -12.75 -7.81
N ASP A 167 -9.57 -12.81 -6.89
CA ASP A 167 -10.77 -13.62 -7.03
C ASP A 167 -11.65 -13.05 -8.16
N VAL A 168 -11.85 -11.74 -8.22
CA VAL A 168 -12.52 -11.08 -9.35
C VAL A 168 -11.77 -11.31 -10.66
N TYR A 169 -10.45 -11.19 -10.64
CA TYR A 169 -9.60 -11.42 -11.82
C TYR A 169 -9.76 -12.83 -12.37
N ASN A 170 -9.74 -13.84 -11.51
CA ASN A 170 -9.89 -15.25 -11.88
C ASN A 170 -11.32 -15.57 -12.34
N ALA A 171 -12.34 -15.13 -11.61
CA ALA A 171 -13.75 -15.35 -11.94
C ALA A 171 -14.13 -14.78 -13.32
N THR A 172 -13.46 -13.72 -13.75
CA THR A 172 -13.71 -13.04 -15.02
C THR A 172 -12.74 -13.46 -16.14
N GLY A 173 -12.04 -14.58 -16.01
CA GLY A 173 -11.16 -15.16 -17.05
C GLY A 173 -9.80 -14.48 -17.18
N GLY A 174 -9.24 -13.98 -16.07
CA GLY A 174 -7.90 -13.40 -16.02
C GLY A 174 -6.81 -14.43 -16.36
N LYS A 175 -5.83 -14.01 -17.19
CA LYS A 175 -4.72 -14.88 -17.62
C LYS A 175 -3.49 -14.71 -16.71
N THR A 176 -2.88 -15.82 -16.29
CA THR A 176 -1.62 -15.81 -15.50
C THR A 176 -0.50 -15.00 -16.17
N SER A 177 -0.37 -15.07 -17.49
CA SER A 177 0.64 -14.27 -18.22
C SER A 177 0.42 -12.77 -18.06
N THR A 178 -0.82 -12.28 -18.19
CA THR A 178 -1.15 -10.86 -18.00
C THR A 178 -0.87 -10.42 -16.56
N ARG A 179 -1.23 -11.24 -15.57
CA ARG A 179 -0.96 -10.99 -14.15
C ARG A 179 0.54 -10.85 -13.86
N ARG A 180 1.36 -11.75 -14.43
CA ARG A 180 2.83 -11.73 -14.30
C ARG A 180 3.45 -10.47 -14.93
N ILE A 181 3.03 -10.13 -16.14
CA ILE A 181 3.49 -8.91 -16.81
C ILE A 181 3.10 -7.66 -16.00
N ALA A 182 1.87 -7.60 -15.52
CA ALA A 182 1.42 -6.52 -14.67
C ALA A 182 2.28 -6.37 -13.41
N MET A 183 2.62 -7.48 -12.71
CA MET A 183 3.51 -7.44 -11.54
C MET A 183 4.89 -6.85 -11.88
N ILE A 184 5.51 -7.30 -12.97
CA ILE A 184 6.83 -6.79 -13.36
C ILE A 184 6.78 -5.27 -13.61
N LEU A 185 5.79 -4.81 -14.37
CA LEU A 185 5.64 -3.39 -14.68
C LEU A 185 5.28 -2.57 -13.43
N VAL A 186 4.39 -3.09 -12.59
CA VAL A 186 4.04 -2.46 -11.31
C VAL A 186 5.27 -2.33 -10.41
N LEU A 187 6.10 -3.37 -10.26
CA LEU A 187 7.31 -3.30 -9.45
C LEU A 187 8.29 -2.23 -9.95
N VAL A 188 8.46 -2.09 -11.28
CA VAL A 188 9.30 -1.05 -11.87
C VAL A 188 8.76 0.34 -11.53
N TYR A 189 7.47 0.58 -11.77
CA TYR A 189 6.85 1.88 -11.50
C TYR A 189 6.80 2.18 -9.99
N TYR A 190 6.40 1.20 -9.16
CA TYR A 190 6.38 1.34 -7.71
C TYR A 190 7.76 1.74 -7.16
N THR A 191 8.81 1.02 -7.56
CA THR A 191 10.18 1.33 -7.14
C THR A 191 10.61 2.73 -7.58
N TYR A 192 10.35 3.08 -8.84
CA TYR A 192 10.67 4.41 -9.36
C TYR A 192 9.98 5.53 -8.57
N TYR A 193 8.67 5.43 -8.37
CA TYR A 193 7.92 6.47 -7.68
C TYR A 193 8.25 6.53 -6.20
N MET A 194 8.45 5.39 -5.53
CA MET A 194 8.87 5.37 -4.13
C MET A 194 10.22 6.05 -3.92
N ILE A 195 11.21 5.78 -4.78
CA ILE A 195 12.50 6.47 -4.73
C ILE A 195 12.33 7.96 -4.99
N LYS A 196 11.68 8.32 -6.09
CA LYS A 196 11.46 9.71 -6.49
C LYS A 196 10.79 10.52 -5.37
N HIS A 197 9.66 10.04 -4.86
CA HIS A 197 8.86 10.79 -3.89
C HIS A 197 9.52 10.83 -2.51
N THR A 198 10.15 9.74 -2.06
CA THR A 198 10.95 9.76 -0.83
C THR A 198 12.09 10.78 -0.92
N CYS A 199 12.79 10.82 -2.06
CA CYS A 199 13.84 11.83 -2.28
C CYS A 199 13.27 13.26 -2.31
N MET A 200 12.08 13.49 -2.88
CA MET A 200 11.43 14.80 -2.87
C MET A 200 11.13 15.28 -1.44
N PHE A 201 10.57 14.42 -0.58
CA PHE A 201 10.32 14.73 0.82
C PHE A 201 11.61 14.98 1.60
N LEU A 202 12.61 14.11 1.44
CA LEU A 202 13.91 14.27 2.08
C LEU A 202 14.64 15.55 1.64
N HIS A 203 14.48 15.94 0.37
CA HIS A 203 15.04 17.19 -0.15
C HIS A 203 14.36 18.41 0.49
N ALA A 204 13.03 18.43 0.54
CA ALA A 204 12.26 19.49 1.16
C ALA A 204 12.62 19.67 2.65
N ASP A 205 12.84 18.58 3.35
CA ASP A 205 13.27 18.51 4.75
C ASP A 205 14.79 18.72 4.95
N LYS A 206 15.57 18.95 3.89
CA LYS A 206 17.05 19.12 3.93
C LYS A 206 17.79 17.91 4.56
N GLN A 207 17.23 16.71 4.45
CA GLN A 207 17.79 15.47 5.00
C GLN A 207 18.43 14.56 3.94
N LEU A 208 18.21 14.79 2.64
CA LEU A 208 18.56 13.88 1.55
C LEU A 208 20.03 13.41 1.56
N TRP A 209 20.95 14.31 1.86
CA TRP A 209 22.39 14.03 1.78
C TRP A 209 23.05 13.79 3.15
N LYS A 210 22.26 13.64 4.21
CA LYS A 210 22.82 13.33 5.53
C LYS A 210 23.18 11.87 5.63
N TRP A 211 24.37 11.59 6.17
CA TRP A 211 24.90 10.22 6.34
C TRP A 211 23.95 9.30 7.11
N GLN A 212 23.31 9.84 8.15
CA GLN A 212 22.33 9.05 8.93
C GLN A 212 21.13 8.62 8.07
N THR A 213 20.63 9.48 7.19
CA THR A 213 19.55 9.16 6.24
C THR A 213 19.93 8.01 5.33
N VAL A 214 21.15 8.02 4.78
CA VAL A 214 21.67 6.94 3.92
C VAL A 214 21.80 5.64 4.70
N LYS A 215 22.31 5.70 5.93
CA LYS A 215 22.45 4.54 6.82
C LYS A 215 21.09 3.93 7.16
N ASP A 216 20.09 4.77 7.49
CA ASP A 216 18.73 4.32 7.79
C ASP A 216 18.06 3.69 6.56
N ALA A 217 18.27 4.28 5.38
CA ALA A 217 17.81 3.72 4.12
C ALA A 217 18.39 2.33 3.87
N TRP A 218 19.71 2.22 4.01
CA TRP A 218 20.40 0.93 3.85
C TRP A 218 19.89 -0.13 4.82
N THR A 219 19.76 0.23 6.10
CA THR A 219 19.29 -0.69 7.13
C THR A 219 17.84 -1.12 6.87
N MET A 220 16.94 -0.17 6.60
CA MET A 220 15.54 -0.49 6.36
C MET A 220 15.33 -1.37 5.11
N LEU A 221 16.10 -1.11 4.05
CA LEU A 221 15.90 -1.81 2.77
C LEU A 221 16.66 -3.13 2.67
N PHE A 222 17.90 -3.20 3.21
CA PHE A 222 18.85 -4.26 2.91
C PHE A 222 19.34 -5.04 4.14
N ASP A 223 18.83 -4.77 5.36
CA ASP A 223 19.21 -5.55 6.54
C ASP A 223 19.05 -7.07 6.28
N LYS A 224 19.99 -7.87 6.80
CA LYS A 224 20.03 -9.30 6.52
C LYS A 224 18.86 -10.08 7.08
N GLN A 225 18.25 -9.60 8.16
CA GLN A 225 17.15 -10.28 8.86
C GLN A 225 15.80 -9.66 8.55
N ASN A 226 15.72 -8.32 8.51
CA ASN A 226 14.49 -7.56 8.51
C ASN A 226 14.37 -6.56 7.34
N GLY A 227 15.32 -6.57 6.39
CA GLY A 227 15.30 -5.64 5.25
C GLY A 227 14.09 -5.88 4.35
N VAL A 228 13.38 -4.80 4.04
CA VAL A 228 12.12 -4.85 3.26
C VAL A 228 12.30 -5.62 1.94
N ILE A 229 13.35 -5.32 1.18
CA ILE A 229 13.59 -5.98 -0.12
C ILE A 229 13.78 -7.49 0.08
N ARG A 230 14.64 -7.89 1.02
CA ARG A 230 14.91 -9.30 1.27
C ARG A 230 13.66 -10.07 1.71
N CYS A 231 12.88 -9.48 2.60
CA CYS A 231 11.65 -10.10 3.08
C CYS A 231 10.57 -10.20 1.99
N SER A 232 10.53 -9.23 1.06
CA SER A 232 9.53 -9.21 -0.03
C SER A 232 9.85 -10.18 -1.18
N VAL A 233 11.12 -10.54 -1.42
CA VAL A 233 11.52 -11.36 -2.60
C VAL A 233 10.74 -12.66 -2.70
N LYS A 234 10.57 -13.38 -1.59
CA LYS A 234 9.81 -14.65 -1.59
C LYS A 234 8.35 -14.42 -2.00
N HIS A 235 7.69 -13.41 -1.46
CA HIS A 235 6.29 -13.09 -1.78
C HIS A 235 6.12 -12.73 -3.25
N MET A 236 7.04 -11.93 -3.80
CA MET A 236 7.04 -11.57 -5.23
C MET A 236 7.27 -12.79 -6.13
N TRP A 237 8.15 -13.71 -5.71
CA TRP A 237 8.39 -14.96 -6.44
C TRP A 237 7.17 -15.88 -6.39
N ASP A 238 6.56 -16.06 -5.22
CA ASP A 238 5.35 -16.88 -5.05
C ASP A 238 4.21 -16.36 -5.94
N PHE A 239 4.02 -15.03 -6.04
CA PHE A 239 3.05 -14.42 -6.95
C PHE A 239 3.22 -14.84 -8.40
N MET A 240 4.42 -15.14 -8.85
CA MET A 240 4.70 -15.55 -10.24
C MET A 240 4.26 -17.00 -10.54
N ARG A 241 3.88 -17.80 -9.58
CA ARG A 241 3.41 -19.18 -9.79
C ARG A 241 2.02 -19.16 -10.43
N ALA A 242 1.70 -20.21 -11.23
CA ALA A 242 0.39 -20.30 -11.89
C ALA A 242 -0.76 -20.57 -10.91
N ASP A 243 -0.47 -21.35 -9.87
CA ASP A 243 -1.37 -21.79 -8.81
C ASP A 243 -1.36 -20.85 -7.58
N TRP A 244 -0.74 -19.69 -7.71
CA TRP A 244 -0.63 -18.76 -6.60
C TRP A 244 -1.99 -18.14 -6.23
N HIS A 245 -2.22 -18.07 -4.91
CA HIS A 245 -3.32 -17.35 -4.32
C HIS A 245 -2.89 -16.77 -2.96
N PRO A 246 -3.26 -15.52 -2.58
CA PRO A 246 -2.78 -14.87 -1.34
C PRO A 246 -3.22 -15.62 -0.08
N ASN A 247 -4.31 -16.38 -0.11
CA ASN A 247 -4.78 -17.19 1.03
C ASN A 247 -3.89 -18.44 1.29
N GLN A 248 -2.89 -18.71 0.46
CA GLN A 248 -1.85 -19.71 0.76
C GLN A 248 -0.89 -19.23 1.88
N THR A 249 -0.87 -17.92 2.19
CA THR A 249 -0.16 -17.38 3.36
C THR A 249 -1.14 -17.22 4.52
N ASP A 250 -0.85 -17.90 5.64
CA ASP A 250 -1.66 -17.82 6.85
C ASP A 250 -1.28 -16.58 7.68
N HIS A 251 -2.23 -15.69 7.86
CA HIS A 251 -2.09 -14.47 8.69
C HIS A 251 -2.94 -14.53 9.97
N THR A 252 -3.46 -15.71 10.34
CA THR A 252 -4.37 -15.88 11.50
C THR A 252 -3.74 -15.35 12.80
N ILE A 253 -2.44 -15.54 12.98
CA ILE A 253 -1.72 -15.06 14.17
C ILE A 253 -1.65 -13.54 14.17
N LEU A 254 -1.31 -12.93 13.04
CA LEU A 254 -1.26 -11.46 12.91
C LEU A 254 -2.62 -10.83 13.20
N MET A 255 -3.70 -11.43 12.68
CA MET A 255 -5.06 -10.96 12.86
C MET A 255 -5.57 -11.07 14.31
N LYS A 256 -5.03 -11.98 15.13
CA LYS A 256 -5.35 -12.06 16.57
C LYS A 256 -4.72 -10.92 17.35
N TYR A 257 -3.44 -10.61 17.10
CA TYR A 257 -2.75 -9.50 17.76
C TYR A 257 -3.21 -8.10 17.34
N SER A 258 -3.96 -8.01 16.26
CA SER A 258 -4.49 -6.74 15.77
C SER A 258 -5.76 -6.28 16.48
N LYS A 259 -6.42 -7.18 17.18
CA LYS A 259 -7.68 -6.92 17.92
C LYS A 259 -7.46 -6.56 19.40
N GLU A 260 -6.21 -6.62 19.88
CA GLU A 260 -5.73 -6.17 21.17
C GLU A 260 -5.16 -4.74 21.09
#